data_5e070a95c0975cfce5f86ae0eee72b01
#
_entry.id   5e070a95c0975cfce5f86ae0eee72b01
#
_cell.length_a   1.000
_cell.length_b   1.000
_cell.length_c   1.000
_cell.angle_alpha   90.00
_cell.angle_beta   90.00
_cell.angle_gamma   90.00
#
_symmetry.space_group_name_H-M   'P 1'
#
loop_
_entity.id
_entity.type
_entity.pdbx_description
1 polymer ?
#
loop_
_entity_poly.entity_id
_entity_poly.type
_entity_poly.pdbx_seq_one_letter_code
_entity_poly.pdbx_strand_id
1 'polypeptide(L)'
;FVLSPAGLFSKLLNQFGVGEYGWVPVNWVFPYDEHGVAIVFALALKELPFILLMALGGMAQPQVVKTVQGYSKAAIMMGNSRESAFFKVVLPVIYPQIRLPILAVLAFSTANVEIPLLLGPNNPATLGVAVVQWFNHVDLSLRFQASAAAMIQVGVTLSALLVWCLIEKGIGLFSKTYFLSKESGLFKHMVRFFATGILTLYAIVSALVLFSVIMWSFSTYWTFSSLLPDGLTLLHWQT
;
A
#
# COMPACT_ATOMS: atom_id res chain seq x y z
N PHE A 1 7.95 -12.06 -0.87
CA PHE A 1 8.29 -13.25 -0.07
C PHE A 1 7.05 -14.12 0.20
N VAL A 2 6.02 -13.58 0.85
CA VAL A 2 4.77 -14.31 1.17
C VAL A 2 4.06 -14.79 -0.10
N LEU A 3 4.03 -13.97 -1.13
CA LEU A 3 3.32 -14.19 -2.39
C LEU A 3 4.23 -14.70 -3.54
N SER A 4 5.52 -14.97 -3.28
CA SER A 4 6.40 -15.57 -4.28
C SER A 4 5.98 -17.00 -4.62
N PRO A 5 6.38 -17.55 -5.78
CA PRO A 5 6.05 -18.93 -6.17
C PRO A 5 6.41 -19.99 -5.11
N ALA A 6 7.49 -19.76 -4.36
CA ALA A 6 7.92 -20.61 -3.25
C ALA A 6 7.58 -20.03 -1.86
N GLY A 7 6.71 -19.01 -1.78
CA GLY A 7 6.36 -18.32 -0.55
C GLY A 7 5.33 -19.04 0.31
N LEU A 8 5.03 -18.44 1.47
CA LEU A 8 4.07 -19.01 2.43
C LEU A 8 2.69 -19.28 1.83
N PHE A 9 2.21 -18.37 0.98
CA PHE A 9 0.90 -18.52 0.35
C PHE A 9 0.84 -19.74 -0.58
N SER A 10 1.88 -19.94 -1.39
CA SER A 10 2.00 -21.09 -2.26
C SER A 10 2.12 -22.41 -1.46
N LYS A 11 2.86 -22.39 -0.34
CA LYS A 11 2.96 -23.53 0.58
C LYS A 11 1.62 -23.90 1.20
N LEU A 12 0.85 -22.89 1.63
CA LEU A 12 -0.50 -23.09 2.16
C LEU A 12 -1.45 -23.68 1.12
N LEU A 13 -1.46 -23.13 -0.11
CA LEU A 13 -2.28 -23.65 -1.20
C LEU A 13 -1.95 -25.12 -1.52
N ASN A 14 -0.67 -25.44 -1.55
CA ASN A 14 -0.21 -26.81 -1.80
C ASN A 14 -0.69 -27.79 -0.72
N GLN A 15 -0.71 -27.38 0.56
CA GLN A 15 -1.20 -28.21 1.66
C GLN A 15 -2.71 -28.44 1.59
N PHE A 16 -3.48 -27.50 1.05
CA PHE A 16 -4.92 -27.66 0.83
C PHE A 16 -5.27 -28.35 -0.49
N GLY A 17 -4.28 -28.89 -1.21
CA GLY A 17 -4.49 -29.62 -2.46
C GLY A 17 -4.94 -28.75 -3.64
N VAL A 18 -4.78 -27.44 -3.55
CA VAL A 18 -5.10 -26.49 -4.61
C VAL A 18 -3.87 -26.27 -5.49
N GLY A 19 -3.41 -27.34 -6.14
CA GLY A 19 -2.29 -27.28 -7.09
C GLY A 19 -2.04 -28.65 -7.68
N GLU A 20 -2.00 -28.74 -8.99
CA GLU A 20 -1.84 -30.01 -9.72
C GLU A 20 -0.46 -30.69 -9.53
N TYR A 21 0.49 -30.05 -8.86
CA TYR A 21 1.88 -30.52 -8.83
C TYR A 21 2.46 -30.38 -7.40
N GLY A 22 2.27 -31.39 -6.59
CA GLY A 22 2.65 -31.44 -5.16
C GLY A 22 4.13 -31.15 -4.80
N TRP A 23 5.04 -30.99 -5.77
CA TRP A 23 6.48 -30.80 -5.56
C TRP A 23 7.08 -29.59 -6.28
N VAL A 24 6.32 -28.93 -7.15
CA VAL A 24 6.80 -27.79 -7.97
C VAL A 24 6.05 -26.53 -7.59
N PRO A 25 6.73 -25.39 -7.32
CA PRO A 25 6.08 -24.12 -7.11
C PRO A 25 5.19 -23.76 -8.29
N VAL A 26 3.99 -23.25 -8.03
CA VAL A 26 3.10 -22.76 -9.09
C VAL A 26 3.82 -21.65 -9.85
N ASN A 27 3.92 -21.78 -11.17
CA ASN A 27 4.61 -20.81 -12.01
C ASN A 27 3.70 -19.60 -12.30
N TRP A 28 3.40 -18.80 -11.28
CA TRP A 28 2.71 -17.54 -11.48
C TRP A 28 3.72 -16.39 -11.57
N VAL A 29 3.37 -15.39 -12.36
CA VAL A 29 4.26 -14.26 -12.68
C VAL A 29 4.40 -13.27 -11.51
N PHE A 30 3.77 -13.53 -10.37
CA PHE A 30 3.81 -12.68 -9.19
C PHE A 30 4.90 -13.13 -8.19
N PRO A 31 5.76 -12.27 -7.65
CA PRO A 31 5.99 -10.86 -8.05
C PRO A 31 6.68 -10.80 -9.42
N TYR A 32 7.08 -9.70 -9.95
CA TYR A 32 7.68 -9.45 -11.28
C TYR A 32 6.66 -9.34 -12.41
N ASP A 33 5.41 -9.03 -12.07
CA ASP A 33 4.34 -8.83 -13.04
C ASP A 33 4.62 -7.60 -13.92
N GLU A 34 4.32 -7.71 -15.22
CA GLU A 34 4.55 -6.64 -16.21
C GLU A 34 3.79 -5.35 -15.90
N HIS A 35 2.66 -5.45 -15.21
CA HIS A 35 1.80 -4.31 -14.86
C HIS A 35 2.20 -3.62 -13.54
N GLY A 36 3.18 -4.15 -12.81
CA GLY A 36 3.64 -3.59 -11.53
C GLY A 36 2.62 -3.66 -10.39
N VAL A 37 1.67 -4.59 -10.45
CA VAL A 37 0.65 -4.77 -9.40
C VAL A 37 1.31 -5.12 -8.07
N ALA A 38 2.36 -5.95 -8.09
CA ALA A 38 3.15 -6.28 -6.90
C ALA A 38 3.78 -5.05 -6.26
N ILE A 39 4.31 -4.13 -7.08
CA ILE A 39 4.89 -2.86 -6.61
C ILE A 39 3.83 -2.01 -5.94
N VAL A 40 2.68 -1.81 -6.61
CA VAL A 40 1.58 -0.98 -6.09
C VAL A 40 1.06 -1.54 -4.76
N PHE A 41 0.90 -2.86 -4.68
CA PHE A 41 0.44 -3.52 -3.47
C PHE A 41 1.44 -3.38 -2.31
N ALA A 42 2.74 -3.56 -2.58
CA ALA A 42 3.79 -3.41 -1.57
C ALA A 42 3.92 -1.95 -1.08
N LEU A 43 3.84 -0.97 -2.00
CA LEU A 43 3.82 0.45 -1.65
C LEU A 43 2.59 0.79 -0.82
N ALA A 44 1.41 0.33 -1.21
CA ALA A 44 0.18 0.55 -0.45
C ALA A 44 0.28 -0.03 0.97
N LEU A 45 0.79 -1.26 1.12
CA LEU A 45 1.04 -1.90 2.40
C LEU A 45 2.00 -1.10 3.29
N LYS A 46 3.06 -0.57 2.70
CA LYS A 46 4.08 0.21 3.42
C LYS A 46 3.55 1.58 3.86
N GLU A 47 2.84 2.28 2.98
CA GLU A 47 2.46 3.68 3.21
C GLU A 47 1.15 3.85 3.98
N LEU A 48 0.27 2.84 3.96
CA LEU A 48 -1.03 2.89 4.65
C LEU A 48 -0.92 3.15 6.16
N PRO A 49 0.00 2.49 6.92
CA PRO A 49 0.16 2.76 8.35
C PRO A 49 0.58 4.20 8.63
N PHE A 50 1.47 4.75 7.80
CA PHE A 50 1.94 6.12 7.95
C PHE A 50 0.78 7.12 7.79
N ILE A 51 -0.02 6.99 6.73
CA ILE A 51 -1.19 7.84 6.51
C ILE A 51 -2.20 7.68 7.66
N LEU A 52 -2.42 6.44 8.13
CA LEU A 52 -3.33 6.15 9.24
C LEU A 52 -2.86 6.82 10.54
N LEU A 53 -1.58 6.71 10.88
CA LEU A 53 -1.01 7.34 12.07
C LEU A 53 -1.11 8.87 11.99
N MET A 54 -0.85 9.46 10.82
CA MET A 54 -1.01 10.90 10.61
C MET A 54 -2.47 11.35 10.74
N ALA A 55 -3.41 10.55 10.23
CA ALA A 55 -4.84 10.81 10.39
C ALA A 55 -5.27 10.71 11.86
N LEU A 56 -4.83 9.68 12.58
CA LEU A 56 -5.11 9.51 14.00
C LEU A 56 -4.50 10.64 14.83
N GLY A 57 -3.24 11.03 14.55
CA GLY A 57 -2.59 12.18 15.21
C GLY A 57 -3.33 13.49 14.96
N GLY A 58 -3.79 13.71 13.72
CA GLY A 58 -4.63 14.86 13.38
C GLY A 58 -5.96 14.86 14.16
N MET A 59 -6.61 13.70 14.25
CA MET A 59 -7.84 13.55 15.02
C MET A 59 -7.65 13.73 16.53
N ALA A 60 -6.46 13.47 17.07
CA ALA A 60 -6.18 13.61 18.50
C ALA A 60 -6.05 15.08 18.94
N GLN A 61 -5.95 16.03 18.03
CA GLN A 61 -5.88 17.45 18.36
C GLN A 61 -7.16 17.94 19.03
N PRO A 62 -7.10 18.62 20.21
CA PRO A 62 -8.29 18.99 20.98
C PRO A 62 -9.32 19.83 20.23
N GLN A 63 -8.84 20.70 19.33
CA GLN A 63 -9.70 21.56 18.50
C GLN A 63 -10.47 20.73 17.48
N VAL A 64 -9.80 19.75 16.85
CA VAL A 64 -10.40 18.85 15.85
C VAL A 64 -11.40 17.93 16.51
N VAL A 65 -11.07 17.35 17.67
CA VAL A 65 -12.00 16.51 18.45
C VAL A 65 -13.30 17.25 18.74
N LYS A 66 -13.23 18.48 19.26
CA LYS A 66 -14.41 19.29 19.55
C LYS A 66 -15.25 19.56 18.29
N THR A 67 -14.59 19.94 17.20
CA THR A 67 -15.26 20.25 15.93
C THR A 67 -15.93 19.00 15.34
N VAL A 68 -15.21 17.88 15.29
CA VAL A 68 -15.73 16.61 14.78
C VAL A 68 -16.90 16.10 15.62
N GLN A 69 -16.78 16.15 16.94
CA GLN A 69 -17.86 15.71 17.84
C GLN A 69 -19.12 16.58 17.69
N GLY A 70 -18.97 17.91 17.63
CA GLY A 70 -20.08 18.82 17.46
C GLY A 70 -20.81 18.61 16.14
N TYR A 71 -20.10 18.64 15.04
CA TYR A 71 -20.72 18.49 13.72
C TYR A 71 -21.24 17.07 13.46
N SER A 72 -20.54 16.04 13.95
CA SER A 72 -21.01 14.65 13.82
C SER A 72 -22.32 14.42 14.59
N LYS A 73 -22.45 14.96 15.82
CA LYS A 73 -23.71 14.91 16.56
C LYS A 73 -24.83 15.65 15.84
N ALA A 74 -24.56 16.84 15.33
CA ALA A 74 -25.55 17.60 14.54
C ALA A 74 -26.00 16.84 13.29
N ALA A 75 -25.05 16.22 12.55
CA ALA A 75 -25.38 15.43 11.37
C ALA A 75 -26.25 14.20 11.71
N ILE A 76 -26.00 13.54 12.82
CA ILE A 76 -26.80 12.39 13.28
C ILE A 76 -28.20 12.86 13.70
N MET A 77 -28.31 13.99 14.39
CA MET A 77 -29.62 14.57 14.76
C MET A 77 -30.46 14.97 13.55
N MET A 78 -29.80 15.31 12.43
CA MET A 78 -30.47 15.55 11.13
C MET A 78 -30.82 14.26 10.36
N GLY A 79 -30.68 13.08 10.99
CA GLY A 79 -31.08 11.80 10.40
C GLY A 79 -30.01 11.13 9.53
N ASN A 80 -28.75 11.62 9.53
CA ASN A 80 -27.66 10.94 8.84
C ASN A 80 -27.17 9.74 9.67
N SER A 81 -26.72 8.69 8.97
CA SER A 81 -26.04 7.55 9.61
C SER A 81 -24.65 7.95 10.13
N ARG A 82 -24.05 7.13 11.01
CA ARG A 82 -22.69 7.38 11.51
C ARG A 82 -21.66 7.36 10.38
N GLU A 83 -21.83 6.46 9.43
CA GLU A 83 -20.97 6.30 8.26
C GLU A 83 -21.05 7.53 7.35
N SER A 84 -22.25 8.08 7.16
CA SER A 84 -22.46 9.32 6.43
C SER A 84 -21.85 10.53 7.16
N ALA A 85 -22.07 10.62 8.44
CA ALA A 85 -21.45 11.66 9.24
C ALA A 85 -19.92 11.61 9.15
N PHE A 86 -19.33 10.41 9.05
CA PHE A 86 -17.89 10.27 8.82
C PHE A 86 -17.47 10.90 7.48
N PHE A 87 -18.09 10.53 6.36
CA PHE A 87 -17.71 11.05 5.05
C PHE A 87 -18.08 12.51 4.85
N LYS A 88 -19.23 12.95 5.39
CA LYS A 88 -19.71 14.32 5.21
C LYS A 88 -19.07 15.33 6.18
N VAL A 89 -18.61 14.87 7.34
CA VAL A 89 -18.11 15.75 8.40
C VAL A 89 -16.67 15.44 8.77
N VAL A 90 -16.40 14.19 9.19
CA VAL A 90 -15.09 13.81 9.75
C VAL A 90 -14.01 13.90 8.71
N LEU A 91 -14.22 13.29 7.56
CA LEU A 91 -13.26 13.27 6.47
C LEU A 91 -12.88 14.67 5.97
N PRO A 92 -13.81 15.58 5.66
CA PRO A 92 -13.45 16.94 5.25
C PRO A 92 -12.72 17.76 6.32
N VAL A 93 -12.97 17.52 7.61
CA VAL A 93 -12.27 18.20 8.71
C VAL A 93 -10.84 17.67 8.89
N ILE A 94 -10.63 16.38 8.66
CA ILE A 94 -9.31 15.75 8.82
C ILE A 94 -8.46 15.91 7.56
N TYR A 95 -9.08 15.91 6.37
CA TYR A 95 -8.39 15.90 5.10
C TYR A 95 -7.30 16.99 4.95
N PRO A 96 -7.53 18.27 5.33
CA PRO A 96 -6.49 19.29 5.28
C PRO A 96 -5.23 18.96 6.08
N GLN A 97 -5.37 18.17 7.16
CA GLN A 97 -4.24 17.80 8.03
C GLN A 97 -3.43 16.64 7.44
N ILE A 98 -4.09 15.71 6.73
CA ILE A 98 -3.43 14.57 6.09
C ILE A 98 -3.02 14.85 4.65
N ARG A 99 -3.38 16.00 4.10
CA ARG A 99 -3.08 16.38 2.71
C ARG A 99 -1.58 16.41 2.43
N LEU A 100 -0.80 17.06 3.27
CA LEU A 100 0.66 17.10 3.14
C LEU A 100 1.29 15.70 3.27
N PRO A 101 0.97 14.87 4.27
CA PRO A 101 1.35 13.46 4.30
C PRO A 101 1.02 12.69 3.01
N ILE A 102 -0.18 12.85 2.46
CA ILE A 102 -0.57 12.18 1.21
C ILE A 102 0.32 12.61 0.04
N LEU A 103 0.56 13.91 -0.11
CA LEU A 103 1.45 14.43 -1.16
C LEU A 103 2.89 13.95 -0.97
N ALA A 104 3.38 13.88 0.27
CA ALA A 104 4.70 13.34 0.58
C ALA A 104 4.78 11.84 0.22
N VAL A 105 3.81 11.04 0.62
CA VAL A 105 3.72 9.61 0.26
C VAL A 105 3.71 9.44 -1.25
N LEU A 106 2.93 10.24 -1.97
CA LEU A 106 2.86 10.16 -3.44
C LEU A 106 4.23 10.47 -4.07
N ALA A 107 4.93 11.50 -3.59
CA ALA A 107 6.26 11.86 -4.07
C ALA A 107 7.29 10.75 -3.76
N PHE A 108 7.30 10.22 -2.54
CA PHE A 108 8.21 9.13 -2.15
C PHE A 108 7.91 7.82 -2.88
N SER A 109 6.63 7.49 -3.08
CA SER A 109 6.23 6.27 -3.78
C SER A 109 6.63 6.30 -5.25
N THR A 110 6.47 7.45 -5.93
CA THR A 110 6.88 7.61 -7.34
C THR A 110 8.39 7.57 -7.51
N ALA A 111 9.15 8.07 -6.54
CA ALA A 111 10.62 8.08 -6.55
C ALA A 111 11.25 6.81 -5.95
N ASN A 112 10.44 5.86 -5.48
CA ASN A 112 10.93 4.64 -4.84
C ASN A 112 11.64 3.74 -5.87
N VAL A 113 12.82 3.25 -5.52
CA VAL A 113 13.62 2.34 -6.35
C VAL A 113 13.71 0.96 -5.72
N GLU A 114 13.71 0.88 -4.39
CA GLU A 114 13.97 -0.35 -3.63
C GLU A 114 12.88 -1.42 -3.89
N ILE A 115 11.61 -1.01 -3.80
CA ILE A 115 10.49 -1.93 -4.00
C ILE A 115 10.40 -2.40 -5.46
N PRO A 116 10.47 -1.52 -6.49
CA PRO A 116 10.54 -1.95 -7.87
C PRO A 116 11.77 -2.82 -8.20
N LEU A 117 12.91 -2.60 -7.56
CA LEU A 117 14.10 -3.43 -7.74
C LEU A 117 13.88 -4.86 -7.24
N LEU A 118 13.12 -5.03 -6.15
CA LEU A 118 12.87 -6.33 -5.52
C LEU A 118 11.65 -7.06 -6.10
N LEU A 119 10.62 -6.34 -6.51
CA LEU A 119 9.32 -6.90 -6.87
C LEU A 119 8.86 -6.55 -8.30
N GLY A 120 9.56 -5.64 -8.96
CA GLY A 120 9.20 -5.18 -10.29
C GLY A 120 9.72 -6.08 -11.42
N PRO A 121 9.22 -5.85 -12.64
CA PRO A 121 9.72 -6.55 -13.82
C PRO A 121 11.16 -6.16 -14.12
N ASN A 122 11.94 -7.13 -14.59
CA ASN A 122 13.34 -6.90 -14.94
C ASN A 122 13.50 -6.36 -16.36
N ASN A 123 12.55 -6.66 -17.26
CA ASN A 123 12.61 -6.23 -18.66
C ASN A 123 11.18 -5.99 -19.21
N PRO A 124 10.80 -4.72 -19.47
CA PRO A 124 11.56 -3.51 -19.13
C PRO A 124 11.57 -3.21 -17.63
N ALA A 125 12.70 -2.75 -17.13
CA ALA A 125 12.79 -2.28 -15.74
C ALA A 125 12.00 -0.98 -15.55
N THR A 126 11.54 -0.71 -14.32
CA THR A 126 10.91 0.58 -14.01
C THR A 126 11.92 1.72 -14.17
N LEU A 127 11.43 2.93 -14.45
CA LEU A 127 12.29 4.09 -14.74
C LEU A 127 13.30 4.35 -13.61
N GLY A 128 12.86 4.29 -12.34
CA GLY A 128 13.75 4.49 -11.19
C GLY A 128 14.85 3.44 -11.10
N VAL A 129 14.52 2.18 -11.36
CA VAL A 129 15.51 1.07 -11.40
C VAL A 129 16.48 1.26 -12.57
N ALA A 130 15.99 1.61 -13.75
CA ALA A 130 16.81 1.86 -14.94
C ALA A 130 17.83 3.01 -14.69
N VAL A 131 17.40 4.09 -14.04
CA VAL A 131 18.30 5.20 -13.65
C VAL A 131 19.46 4.69 -12.80
N VAL A 132 19.17 3.88 -11.77
CA VAL A 132 20.21 3.35 -10.88
C VAL A 132 21.13 2.36 -11.61
N GLN A 133 20.57 1.50 -12.46
CA GLN A 133 21.35 0.54 -13.24
C GLN A 133 22.29 1.25 -14.22
N TRP A 134 21.82 2.27 -14.95
CA TRP A 134 22.64 3.04 -15.88
C TRP A 134 23.69 3.88 -15.16
N PHE A 135 23.36 4.45 -14.01
CA PHE A 135 24.31 5.23 -13.23
C PHE A 135 25.48 4.41 -12.70
N ASN A 136 25.21 3.16 -12.30
CA ASN A 136 26.21 2.21 -11.77
C ASN A 136 26.84 1.32 -12.84
N HIS A 137 26.50 1.55 -14.13
CA HIS A 137 27.05 0.73 -15.21
C HIS A 137 28.54 1.02 -15.42
N VAL A 138 29.28 -0.01 -15.91
CA VAL A 138 30.71 0.07 -16.21
C VAL A 138 30.99 1.11 -17.31
N ASP A 139 30.09 1.22 -18.29
CA ASP A 139 30.17 2.24 -19.33
C ASP A 139 29.70 3.60 -18.80
N LEU A 140 30.65 4.51 -18.69
CA LEU A 140 30.43 5.87 -18.17
C LEU A 140 29.52 6.71 -19.07
N SER A 141 29.36 6.35 -20.34
CA SER A 141 28.47 7.05 -21.27
C SER A 141 26.99 6.96 -20.85
N LEU A 142 26.61 5.84 -20.20
CA LEU A 142 25.26 5.61 -19.70
C LEU A 142 24.87 6.55 -18.55
N ARG A 143 25.83 7.22 -17.91
CA ARG A 143 25.54 8.23 -16.88
C ARG A 143 24.80 9.45 -17.42
N PHE A 144 25.04 9.83 -18.68
CA PHE A 144 24.28 10.89 -19.33
C PHE A 144 22.82 10.48 -19.54
N GLN A 145 22.61 9.23 -19.96
CA GLN A 145 21.26 8.66 -20.08
C GLN A 145 20.55 8.57 -18.71
N ALA A 146 21.26 8.12 -17.67
CA ALA A 146 20.75 8.09 -16.30
C ALA A 146 20.33 9.49 -15.82
N SER A 147 21.13 10.53 -16.10
CA SER A 147 20.80 11.90 -15.73
C SER A 147 19.54 12.41 -16.47
N ALA A 148 19.42 12.11 -17.77
CA ALA A 148 18.23 12.46 -18.53
C ALA A 148 16.98 11.73 -18.01
N ALA A 149 17.10 10.44 -17.72
CA ALA A 149 16.01 9.64 -17.14
C ALA A 149 15.61 10.10 -15.74
N ALA A 150 16.57 10.55 -14.92
CA ALA A 150 16.29 11.15 -13.61
C ALA A 150 15.47 12.46 -13.74
N MET A 151 15.74 13.28 -14.75
CA MET A 151 14.90 14.48 -15.03
C MET A 151 13.49 14.10 -15.45
N ILE A 152 13.33 13.04 -16.24
CA ILE A 152 12.01 12.50 -16.59
C ILE A 152 11.30 11.99 -15.32
N GLN A 153 12.01 11.32 -14.42
CA GLN A 153 11.46 10.86 -13.14
C GLN A 153 10.91 12.00 -12.29
N VAL A 154 11.63 13.13 -12.22
CA VAL A 154 11.13 14.35 -11.57
C VAL A 154 9.84 14.84 -12.26
N GLY A 155 9.80 14.85 -13.59
CA GLY A 155 8.61 15.19 -14.35
C GLY A 155 7.42 14.27 -14.03
N VAL A 156 7.64 12.97 -13.93
CA VAL A 156 6.62 11.99 -13.54
C VAL A 156 6.11 12.27 -12.13
N THR A 157 6.99 12.52 -11.17
CA THR A 157 6.60 12.85 -9.80
C THR A 157 5.76 14.12 -9.74
N LEU A 158 6.20 15.20 -10.42
CA LEU A 158 5.45 16.46 -10.48
C LEU A 158 4.09 16.28 -11.16
N SER A 159 4.02 15.50 -12.24
CA SER A 159 2.75 15.20 -12.91
C SER A 159 1.80 14.42 -12.00
N ALA A 160 2.29 13.44 -11.24
CA ALA A 160 1.48 12.70 -10.28
C ALA A 160 0.90 13.61 -9.18
N LEU A 161 1.72 14.52 -8.63
CA LEU A 161 1.27 15.51 -7.66
C LEU A 161 0.21 16.47 -8.26
N LEU A 162 0.43 16.90 -9.49
CA LEU A 162 -0.50 17.78 -10.19
C LEU A 162 -1.85 17.07 -10.45
N VAL A 163 -1.81 15.83 -10.93
CA VAL A 163 -3.01 14.99 -11.13
C VAL A 163 -3.77 14.82 -9.82
N TRP A 164 -3.08 14.54 -8.72
CA TRP A 164 -3.71 14.47 -7.41
C TRP A 164 -4.42 15.78 -7.01
N CYS A 165 -3.75 16.92 -7.17
CA CYS A 165 -4.35 18.23 -6.90
C CYS A 165 -5.57 18.54 -7.80
N LEU A 166 -5.56 18.07 -9.04
CA LEU A 166 -6.72 18.19 -9.94
C LEU A 166 -7.88 17.30 -9.48
N ILE A 167 -7.60 16.07 -9.06
CA ILE A 167 -8.59 15.17 -8.47
C ILE A 167 -9.22 15.80 -7.22
N GLU A 168 -8.40 16.36 -6.31
CA GLU A 168 -8.90 17.08 -5.13
C GLU A 168 -9.88 18.19 -5.51
N LYS A 169 -9.50 19.03 -6.47
CA LYS A 169 -10.38 20.12 -6.96
C LYS A 169 -11.68 19.57 -7.57
N GLY A 170 -11.56 18.51 -8.36
CA GLY A 170 -12.72 17.82 -8.94
C GLY A 170 -13.67 17.29 -7.87
N ILE A 171 -13.16 16.55 -6.89
CA ILE A 171 -13.95 16.05 -5.77
C ILE A 171 -14.61 17.23 -5.00
N GLY A 172 -13.90 18.33 -4.79
CA GLY A 172 -14.43 19.52 -4.13
C GLY A 172 -15.61 20.14 -4.86
N LEU A 173 -15.61 20.14 -6.19
CA LEU A 173 -16.73 20.61 -7.00
C LEU A 173 -17.96 19.70 -6.90
N PHE A 174 -17.75 18.38 -6.94
CA PHE A 174 -18.83 17.39 -6.86
C PHE A 174 -19.34 17.19 -5.41
N SER A 175 -18.52 17.46 -4.40
CA SER A 175 -18.87 17.26 -3.00
C SER A 175 -20.09 18.06 -2.58
N LYS A 176 -20.29 19.29 -3.10
CA LYS A 176 -21.46 20.12 -2.81
C LYS A 176 -22.78 19.40 -3.12
N THR A 177 -22.84 18.70 -4.24
CA THR A 177 -24.00 17.92 -4.66
C THR A 177 -24.18 16.67 -3.80
N TYR A 178 -23.08 16.02 -3.40
CA TYR A 178 -23.09 14.84 -2.53
C TYR A 178 -23.60 15.16 -1.12
N PHE A 179 -23.21 16.31 -0.55
CA PHE A 179 -23.66 16.72 0.77
C PHE A 179 -25.18 16.88 0.87
N LEU A 180 -25.85 17.25 -0.25
CA LEU A 180 -27.29 17.45 -0.34
C LEU A 180 -28.07 16.16 -0.63
N SER A 181 -27.40 15.09 -1.05
CA SER A 181 -28.06 13.84 -1.41
C SER A 181 -28.49 13.05 -0.16
N LYS A 182 -29.74 12.52 -0.22
CA LYS A 182 -30.27 11.61 0.81
C LYS A 182 -29.65 10.22 0.62
N GLU A 183 -29.19 9.63 1.71
CA GLU A 183 -28.54 8.33 1.65
C GLU A 183 -29.49 7.17 1.37
N SER A 184 -28.99 6.18 0.60
CA SER A 184 -29.59 4.86 0.53
C SER A 184 -29.02 3.97 1.65
N GLY A 185 -29.88 3.18 2.31
CA GLY A 185 -29.43 2.25 3.36
C GLY A 185 -28.39 1.23 2.90
N LEU A 186 -28.35 0.91 1.60
CA LEU A 186 -27.37 0.03 0.97
C LEU A 186 -25.95 0.61 1.02
N PHE A 187 -25.78 1.91 0.83
CA PHE A 187 -24.48 2.57 0.86
C PHE A 187 -23.78 2.39 2.23
N LYS A 188 -24.51 2.50 3.32
CA LYS A 188 -24.02 2.29 4.69
C LYS A 188 -23.42 0.89 4.86
N HIS A 189 -24.15 -0.14 4.46
CA HIS A 189 -23.69 -1.52 4.61
C HIS A 189 -22.49 -1.83 3.73
N MET A 190 -22.49 -1.34 2.50
CA MET A 190 -21.33 -1.49 1.60
C MET A 190 -20.07 -0.84 2.15
N VAL A 191 -20.14 0.43 2.56
CA VAL A 191 -18.99 1.16 3.10
C VAL A 191 -18.44 0.47 4.33
N ARG A 192 -19.29 0.04 5.25
CA ARG A 192 -18.86 -0.67 6.45
C ARG A 192 -18.21 -2.00 6.11
N PHE A 193 -18.81 -2.78 5.21
CA PHE A 193 -18.25 -4.06 4.77
C PHE A 193 -16.89 -3.90 4.11
N PHE A 194 -16.75 -2.95 3.16
CA PHE A 194 -15.48 -2.70 2.49
C PHE A 194 -14.42 -2.15 3.44
N ALA A 195 -14.76 -1.20 4.30
CA ALA A 195 -13.80 -0.62 5.25
C ALA A 195 -13.28 -1.66 6.25
N THR A 196 -14.18 -2.44 6.86
CA THR A 196 -13.77 -3.51 7.77
C THR A 196 -13.01 -4.62 7.03
N GLY A 197 -13.45 -5.00 5.83
CA GLY A 197 -12.78 -6.01 5.00
C GLY A 197 -11.35 -5.59 4.63
N ILE A 198 -11.15 -4.36 4.18
CA ILE A 198 -9.82 -3.84 3.83
C ILE A 198 -8.91 -3.80 5.07
N LEU A 199 -9.41 -3.32 6.20
CA LEU A 199 -8.60 -3.24 7.43
C LEU A 199 -8.23 -4.63 7.98
N THR A 200 -9.17 -5.58 7.96
CA THR A 200 -8.88 -6.96 8.40
C THR A 200 -7.92 -7.66 7.45
N LEU A 201 -8.10 -7.51 6.14
CA LEU A 201 -7.18 -8.05 5.15
C LEU A 201 -5.78 -7.47 5.34
N TYR A 202 -5.67 -6.15 5.52
CA TYR A 202 -4.41 -5.48 5.80
C TYR A 202 -3.74 -6.05 7.06
N ALA A 203 -4.48 -6.18 8.17
CA ALA A 203 -3.96 -6.71 9.42
C ALA A 203 -3.46 -8.16 9.27
N ILE A 204 -4.23 -9.01 8.57
CA ILE A 204 -3.85 -10.40 8.30
C ILE A 204 -2.57 -10.47 7.46
N VAL A 205 -2.51 -9.72 6.35
CA VAL A 205 -1.33 -9.71 5.46
C VAL A 205 -0.11 -9.20 6.21
N SER A 206 -0.24 -8.11 6.98
CA SER A 206 0.87 -7.57 7.78
C SER A 206 1.36 -8.57 8.84
N ALA A 207 0.44 -9.24 9.53
CA ALA A 207 0.77 -10.27 10.50
C ALA A 207 1.48 -11.48 9.85
N LEU A 208 1.03 -11.93 8.68
CA LEU A 208 1.67 -13.00 7.92
C LEU A 208 3.08 -12.61 7.46
N VAL A 209 3.28 -11.38 7.00
CA VAL A 209 4.60 -10.88 6.61
C VAL A 209 5.54 -10.87 7.80
N LEU A 210 5.12 -10.31 8.94
CA LEU A 210 5.93 -10.28 10.15
C LEU A 210 6.24 -11.69 10.66
N PHE A 211 5.25 -12.57 10.69
CA PHE A 211 5.43 -13.98 11.07
C PHE A 211 6.45 -14.68 10.17
N SER A 212 6.37 -14.47 8.85
CA SER A 212 7.30 -15.09 7.92
C SER A 212 8.73 -14.59 8.12
N VAL A 213 8.93 -13.30 8.36
CA VAL A 213 10.27 -12.73 8.64
C VAL A 213 10.84 -13.30 9.93
N ILE A 214 10.03 -13.39 10.98
CA ILE A 214 10.45 -13.99 12.26
C ILE A 214 10.84 -15.46 12.06
N MET A 215 10.01 -16.24 11.36
CA MET A 215 10.31 -17.64 11.08
C MET A 215 11.60 -17.84 10.29
N TRP A 216 11.83 -16.97 9.30
CA TRP A 216 13.08 -16.99 8.53
C TRP A 216 14.30 -16.65 9.37
N SER A 217 14.18 -15.71 10.29
CA SER A 217 15.26 -15.30 11.18
C SER A 217 15.77 -16.45 12.07
N PHE A 218 14.91 -17.42 12.38
CA PHE A 218 15.28 -18.59 13.18
C PHE A 218 15.47 -19.87 12.37
N SER A 219 15.28 -19.84 11.04
CA SER A 219 15.36 -21.03 10.18
C SER A 219 16.80 -21.30 9.74
N THR A 220 17.23 -22.56 9.79
CA THR A 220 18.49 -23.01 9.19
C THR A 220 18.34 -23.09 7.66
N TYR A 221 17.32 -23.76 7.19
CA TYR A 221 16.87 -23.78 5.80
C TYR A 221 15.37 -24.12 5.75
N TRP A 222 14.72 -23.74 4.68
CA TRP A 222 13.29 -23.91 4.54
C TRP A 222 12.94 -24.37 3.12
N THR A 223 12.63 -25.63 2.97
CA THR A 223 12.27 -26.24 1.69
C THR A 223 10.86 -25.86 1.24
N PHE A 224 10.60 -25.92 -0.05
CA PHE A 224 9.31 -25.50 -0.61
C PHE A 224 8.15 -26.35 -0.10
N SER A 225 8.34 -27.65 0.06
CA SER A 225 7.25 -28.58 0.41
C SER A 225 6.81 -28.48 1.89
N SER A 226 7.63 -27.92 2.78
CA SER A 226 7.32 -27.84 4.21
C SER A 226 6.70 -26.49 4.59
N LEU A 227 5.65 -26.51 5.41
CA LEU A 227 5.02 -25.31 5.99
C LEU A 227 5.88 -24.68 7.08
N LEU A 228 6.56 -25.50 7.85
CA LEU A 228 7.46 -25.08 8.92
C LEU A 228 8.92 -25.33 8.49
N PRO A 229 9.87 -24.54 9.00
CA PRO A 229 11.28 -24.77 8.72
C PRO A 229 11.75 -26.13 9.26
N ASP A 230 12.65 -26.77 8.52
CA ASP A 230 13.16 -28.11 8.85
C ASP A 230 14.08 -28.11 10.09
N GLY A 231 14.58 -26.93 10.50
CA GLY A 231 15.38 -26.75 11.69
C GLY A 231 15.37 -25.31 12.18
N LEU A 232 15.39 -25.14 13.49
CA LEU A 232 15.49 -23.83 14.15
C LEU A 232 16.92 -23.62 14.67
N THR A 233 17.48 -22.44 14.46
CA THR A 233 18.82 -22.05 14.90
C THR A 233 18.86 -20.62 15.43
N LEU A 234 19.72 -20.36 16.39
CA LEU A 234 20.04 -19.02 16.87
C LEU A 234 21.40 -18.52 16.30
N LEU A 235 22.00 -19.30 15.41
CA LEU A 235 23.35 -19.00 14.90
C LEU A 235 23.42 -17.62 14.21
N HIS A 236 22.35 -17.23 13.52
CA HIS A 236 22.26 -15.93 12.83
C HIS A 236 22.18 -14.73 13.78
N TRP A 237 21.97 -14.97 15.08
CA TRP A 237 21.88 -13.93 16.13
C TRP A 237 23.16 -13.84 16.98
N GLN A 238 24.14 -14.71 16.73
CA GLN A 238 25.40 -14.79 17.51
C GLN A 238 26.59 -14.17 16.78
N THR A 239 26.40 -13.71 15.54
CA THR A 239 27.39 -12.94 14.75
C THR A 239 27.03 -11.47 14.75
#